data_9b16fcda266ce9775e5cd05d4087c94e
#
_entry.id   9b16fcda266ce9775e5cd05d4087c94e
#
_cell.length_a   1.000
_cell.length_b   1.000
_cell.length_c   1.000
_cell.angle_alpha   90.00
_cell.angle_beta   90.00
_cell.angle_gamma   90.00
#
_symmetry.space_group_name_H-M   'P 1'
#
loop_
_entity.id
_entity.type
_entity.pdbx_description
1 polymer ?
#
loop_
_entity_poly.entity_id
_entity_poly.type
_entity_poly.pdbx_seq_one_letter_code
_entity_poly.pdbx_strand_id
1 'polypeptide(L)'
;MYRLLLASALLAAIAAPASAGGEAFPASFRTQDIPTNGTSLFVRVGGSGPAVVLLHGFGDTGDMWAALAVVLAKDHTVIVPDLRGMGLSAHPDTGYTKKNQGLDIAGVLDALKIDKADVVTHDIGNMVGYAFVAQYPARATRWVVMDAPLPGIGDWDNIVRDPRLWHFNFRGPDAERLVAGRERIYLDRFYNEFSANPASIDAATREHYAALYARPHAIHDAFEQFGAFAQDALDNKELLAKGGKLTMPVLAIGAEKSFGPLMADDIRFVAVNVTGAVIANSGHWLMEEQPDATIAAISAFLEKN
;
A
#
# COMPACT_ATOMS: atom_id res chain seq x y z
N MET A 1 16.77 -46.08 54.84
CA MET A 1 16.95 -44.63 54.63
C MET A 1 17.06 -44.39 53.11
N TYR A 2 15.93 -44.10 52.44
CA TYR A 2 15.92 -43.82 51.01
C TYR A 2 15.83 -42.29 50.85
N ARG A 3 16.83 -41.68 50.17
CA ARG A 3 16.79 -40.26 49.79
C ARG A 3 16.12 -40.16 48.42
N LEU A 4 14.96 -39.53 48.38
CA LEU A 4 14.34 -39.03 47.12
C LEU A 4 15.15 -37.84 46.61
N LEU A 5 15.67 -37.96 45.42
CA LEU A 5 16.18 -36.83 44.62
C LEU A 5 15.03 -36.27 43.80
N LEU A 6 14.59 -35.06 44.12
CA LEU A 6 13.66 -34.25 43.32
C LEU A 6 14.48 -33.61 42.17
N ALA A 7 14.27 -34.07 40.96
CA ALA A 7 14.78 -33.41 39.75
C ALA A 7 13.82 -32.26 39.37
N SER A 8 14.26 -31.03 39.54
CA SER A 8 13.59 -29.85 39.06
C SER A 8 13.83 -29.71 37.57
N ALA A 9 12.82 -29.97 36.74
CA ALA A 9 12.86 -29.69 35.32
C ALA A 9 12.71 -28.17 35.11
N LEU A 10 13.76 -27.49 34.67
CA LEU A 10 13.73 -26.11 34.18
C LEU A 10 13.07 -26.13 32.80
N LEU A 11 11.84 -25.70 32.68
CA LEU A 11 11.24 -25.34 31.39
C LEU A 11 11.95 -24.08 30.88
N ALA A 12 12.84 -24.24 29.93
CA ALA A 12 13.33 -23.14 29.14
C ALA A 12 12.19 -22.65 28.23
N ALA A 13 11.63 -21.48 28.52
CA ALA A 13 10.74 -20.79 27.60
C ALA A 13 11.57 -20.43 26.35
N ILE A 14 11.29 -21.11 25.24
CA ILE A 14 11.81 -20.73 23.94
C ILE A 14 11.08 -19.43 23.59
N ALA A 15 11.79 -18.30 23.75
CA ALA A 15 11.33 -17.03 23.21
C ALA A 15 11.22 -17.20 21.68
N ALA A 16 10.03 -16.97 21.14
CA ALA A 16 9.86 -16.87 19.71
C ALA A 16 10.81 -15.78 19.18
N PRO A 17 11.48 -15.98 18.03
CA PRO A 17 12.32 -14.95 17.46
C PRO A 17 11.43 -13.69 17.24
N ALA A 18 11.91 -12.53 17.72
CA ALA A 18 11.32 -11.25 17.37
C ALA A 18 11.31 -11.17 15.85
N SER A 19 10.16 -10.87 15.24
CA SER A 19 10.04 -10.71 13.81
C SER A 19 11.01 -9.62 13.37
N ALA A 20 11.96 -9.96 12.52
CA ALA A 20 12.85 -9.02 11.90
C ALA A 20 12.02 -8.19 10.89
N GLY A 21 11.93 -6.87 11.11
CA GLY A 21 11.40 -5.91 10.16
C GLY A 21 9.91 -5.55 10.35
N GLY A 22 9.66 -4.29 10.68
CA GLY A 22 8.33 -3.69 10.80
C GLY A 22 7.54 -4.10 12.05
N GLU A 23 6.59 -3.27 12.46
CA GLU A 23 5.62 -3.69 13.48
C GLU A 23 4.78 -4.85 12.92
N ALA A 24 4.83 -5.99 13.60
CA ALA A 24 4.02 -7.14 13.18
C ALA A 24 2.54 -6.86 13.47
N PHE A 25 1.66 -7.29 12.56
CA PHE A 25 0.23 -7.27 12.83
C PHE A 25 -0.09 -8.07 14.10
N PRO A 26 -0.95 -7.55 15.00
CA PRO A 26 -1.36 -8.28 16.20
C PRO A 26 -1.98 -9.63 15.86
N ALA A 27 -1.87 -10.59 16.78
CA ALA A 27 -2.50 -11.92 16.66
C ALA A 27 -4.04 -11.87 16.50
N SER A 28 -4.65 -10.71 16.76
CA SER A 28 -6.09 -10.47 16.50
C SER A 28 -6.42 -10.31 15.02
N PHE A 29 -5.41 -10.03 14.16
CA PHE A 29 -5.59 -10.01 12.72
C PHE A 29 -5.51 -11.44 12.17
N ARG A 30 -6.52 -11.82 11.40
CA ARG A 30 -6.54 -13.08 10.66
C ARG A 30 -6.03 -12.84 9.25
N THR A 31 -5.27 -13.78 8.74
CA THR A 31 -4.78 -13.79 7.36
C THR A 31 -5.54 -14.83 6.55
N GLN A 32 -5.81 -14.53 5.30
CA GLN A 32 -6.46 -15.45 4.36
C GLN A 32 -6.12 -15.10 2.92
N ASP A 33 -6.06 -16.12 2.07
CA ASP A 33 -5.99 -15.93 0.63
C ASP A 33 -7.41 -15.84 0.08
N ILE A 34 -7.74 -14.69 -0.53
CA ILE A 34 -9.07 -14.44 -1.10
C ILE A 34 -8.99 -14.54 -2.62
N PRO A 35 -9.61 -15.57 -3.23
CA PRO A 35 -9.77 -15.62 -4.68
C PRO A 35 -10.60 -14.44 -5.18
N THR A 36 -10.09 -13.71 -6.17
CA THR A 36 -10.72 -12.53 -6.75
C THR A 36 -10.25 -12.31 -8.17
N ASN A 37 -11.15 -11.95 -9.08
CA ASN A 37 -10.85 -11.44 -10.43
C ASN A 37 -9.68 -12.17 -11.15
N GLY A 38 -9.69 -13.52 -11.13
CA GLY A 38 -8.69 -14.36 -11.79
C GLY A 38 -7.31 -14.42 -11.10
N THR A 39 -7.23 -13.98 -9.85
CA THR A 39 -6.06 -14.08 -8.97
C THR A 39 -6.46 -14.46 -7.55
N SER A 40 -5.52 -14.45 -6.62
CA SER A 40 -5.77 -14.56 -5.17
C SER A 40 -4.95 -13.52 -4.44
N LEU A 41 -5.57 -12.71 -3.59
CA LEU A 41 -4.88 -11.75 -2.75
C LEU A 41 -4.72 -12.29 -1.34
N PHE A 42 -3.52 -12.13 -0.78
CA PHE A 42 -3.28 -12.31 0.65
C PHE A 42 -3.83 -11.11 1.42
N VAL A 43 -4.76 -11.35 2.34
CA VAL A 43 -5.50 -10.29 3.03
C VAL A 43 -5.41 -10.49 4.53
N ARG A 44 -5.02 -9.42 5.24
CA ARG A 44 -5.07 -9.32 6.70
C ARG A 44 -6.38 -8.63 7.10
N VAL A 45 -7.14 -9.22 8.03
CA VAL A 45 -8.41 -8.65 8.49
C VAL A 45 -8.46 -8.67 10.01
N GLY A 46 -8.73 -7.50 10.61
CA GLY A 46 -8.83 -7.36 12.07
C GLY A 46 -9.81 -6.27 12.49
N GLY A 47 -10.12 -6.22 13.78
CA GLY A 47 -11.05 -5.24 14.34
C GLY A 47 -12.53 -5.52 14.04
N SER A 48 -13.38 -4.54 14.34
CA SER A 48 -14.83 -4.59 14.08
C SER A 48 -15.40 -3.16 14.00
N GLY A 49 -16.41 -2.95 13.17
CA GLY A 49 -17.04 -1.66 12.92
C GLY A 49 -17.12 -1.36 11.42
N PRO A 50 -17.28 -0.09 11.02
CA PRO A 50 -17.21 0.33 9.63
C PRO A 50 -15.92 -0.18 8.97
N ALA A 51 -16.00 -0.58 7.70
CA ALA A 51 -14.84 -1.15 7.03
C ALA A 51 -13.88 -0.07 6.52
N VAL A 52 -12.57 -0.36 6.58
CA VAL A 52 -11.51 0.43 5.96
C VAL A 52 -10.55 -0.51 5.22
N VAL A 53 -10.25 -0.18 3.97
CA VAL A 53 -9.27 -0.90 3.14
C VAL A 53 -7.99 -0.07 3.04
N LEU A 54 -6.84 -0.70 3.28
CA LEU A 54 -5.52 -0.07 3.23
C LEU A 54 -4.71 -0.65 2.07
N LEU A 55 -4.38 0.17 1.05
CA LEU A 55 -3.68 -0.25 -0.16
C LEU A 55 -2.26 0.33 -0.19
N HIS A 56 -1.28 -0.54 -0.20
CA HIS A 56 0.15 -0.21 -0.20
C HIS A 56 0.68 0.15 -1.60
N GLY A 57 1.92 0.61 -1.66
CA GLY A 57 2.63 0.95 -2.88
C GLY A 57 3.77 0.02 -3.26
N PHE A 58 4.59 0.50 -4.22
CA PHE A 58 5.83 -0.16 -4.61
C PHE A 58 6.91 0.07 -3.53
N GLY A 59 7.77 -0.92 -3.34
CA GLY A 59 8.79 -0.92 -2.28
C GLY A 59 8.28 -1.40 -0.93
N ASP A 60 6.97 -1.40 -0.75
CA ASP A 60 6.25 -1.87 0.44
C ASP A 60 5.38 -3.09 0.14
N THR A 61 4.69 -3.54 1.16
CA THR A 61 3.57 -4.49 1.11
C THR A 61 2.51 -4.03 2.11
N GLY A 62 1.45 -4.80 2.30
CA GLY A 62 0.46 -4.50 3.36
C GLY A 62 1.08 -4.32 4.75
N ASP A 63 2.30 -4.77 4.98
CA ASP A 63 2.99 -4.68 6.27
C ASP A 63 3.30 -3.23 6.68
N MET A 64 3.44 -2.30 5.72
CA MET A 64 3.60 -0.86 6.01
C MET A 64 2.46 -0.29 6.87
N TRP A 65 1.28 -0.90 6.79
CA TRP A 65 0.08 -0.42 7.48
C TRP A 65 -0.05 -0.92 8.92
N ALA A 66 0.86 -1.75 9.44
CA ALA A 66 0.70 -2.41 10.73
C ALA A 66 0.38 -1.42 11.87
N ALA A 67 1.12 -0.32 11.98
CA ALA A 67 0.90 0.69 13.02
C ALA A 67 -0.50 1.36 12.89
N LEU A 68 -0.90 1.77 11.68
CA LEU A 68 -2.22 2.34 11.42
C LEU A 68 -3.33 1.32 11.68
N ALA A 69 -3.14 0.08 11.25
CA ALA A 69 -4.10 -0.99 11.40
C ALA A 69 -4.43 -1.26 12.87
N VAL A 70 -3.43 -1.23 13.77
CA VAL A 70 -3.61 -1.37 15.22
C VAL A 70 -4.51 -0.25 15.78
N VAL A 71 -4.31 0.97 15.32
CA VAL A 71 -5.12 2.12 15.77
C VAL A 71 -6.55 1.99 15.27
N LEU A 72 -6.75 1.74 13.98
CA LEU A 72 -8.08 1.68 13.38
C LEU A 72 -8.88 0.43 13.81
N ALA A 73 -8.22 -0.69 14.14
CA ALA A 73 -8.91 -1.91 14.56
C ALA A 73 -9.65 -1.78 15.89
N LYS A 74 -9.50 -0.67 16.61
CA LYS A 74 -10.24 -0.39 17.86
C LYS A 74 -11.75 -0.16 17.60
N ASP A 75 -12.08 0.40 16.43
CA ASP A 75 -13.44 0.81 16.06
C ASP A 75 -13.79 0.59 14.58
N HIS A 76 -12.87 0.01 13.79
CA HIS A 76 -13.07 -0.33 12.37
C HIS A 76 -12.80 -1.80 12.10
N THR A 77 -13.42 -2.33 11.06
CA THR A 77 -12.98 -3.57 10.41
C THR A 77 -11.90 -3.19 9.39
N VAL A 78 -10.65 -3.50 9.72
CA VAL A 78 -9.47 -3.15 8.89
C VAL A 78 -9.14 -4.29 7.95
N ILE A 79 -9.00 -3.97 6.67
CA ILE A 79 -8.74 -4.93 5.58
C ILE A 79 -7.47 -4.48 4.86
N VAL A 80 -6.44 -5.32 4.90
CA VAL A 80 -5.11 -5.00 4.34
C VAL A 80 -4.70 -6.07 3.35
N PRO A 81 -5.04 -5.93 2.07
CA PRO A 81 -4.54 -6.81 1.03
C PRO A 81 -3.09 -6.47 0.67
N ASP A 82 -2.30 -7.48 0.34
CA ASP A 82 -1.17 -7.29 -0.55
C ASP A 82 -1.72 -7.19 -1.98
N LEU A 83 -1.26 -6.23 -2.77
CA LEU A 83 -1.74 -6.04 -4.13
C LEU A 83 -1.33 -7.21 -5.04
N ARG A 84 -2.00 -7.37 -6.18
CA ARG A 84 -1.71 -8.37 -7.23
C ARG A 84 -0.23 -8.40 -7.58
N GLY A 85 0.41 -9.58 -7.51
CA GLY A 85 1.83 -9.77 -7.82
C GLY A 85 2.80 -9.20 -6.79
N MET A 86 2.32 -8.74 -5.63
CA MET A 86 3.15 -8.13 -4.59
C MET A 86 2.97 -8.84 -3.25
N GLY A 87 3.98 -8.73 -2.37
CA GLY A 87 3.96 -9.30 -1.03
C GLY A 87 3.73 -10.80 -1.02
N LEU A 88 2.68 -11.25 -0.36
CA LEU A 88 2.28 -12.66 -0.25
C LEU A 88 1.14 -13.05 -1.21
N SER A 89 0.62 -12.10 -1.99
CA SER A 89 -0.40 -12.37 -3.01
C SER A 89 0.11 -13.25 -4.14
N ALA A 90 -0.81 -13.81 -4.91
CA ALA A 90 -0.49 -14.62 -6.09
C ALA A 90 0.15 -13.78 -7.21
N HIS A 91 0.94 -14.42 -8.03
CA HIS A 91 1.71 -13.89 -9.15
C HIS A 91 1.09 -14.30 -10.49
N PRO A 92 0.00 -13.68 -10.96
CA PRO A 92 -0.61 -14.00 -12.26
C PRO A 92 0.18 -13.38 -13.41
N ASP A 93 0.22 -14.03 -14.55
CA ASP A 93 0.96 -13.58 -15.74
C ASP A 93 0.48 -12.24 -16.31
N THR A 94 -0.71 -11.77 -15.95
CA THR A 94 -1.34 -10.58 -16.55
C THR A 94 -2.27 -9.86 -15.57
N GLY A 95 -2.81 -8.72 -16.01
CA GLY A 95 -3.87 -8.01 -15.28
C GLY A 95 -3.36 -6.89 -14.39
N TYR A 96 -2.19 -6.33 -14.67
CA TYR A 96 -1.53 -5.30 -13.85
C TYR A 96 -2.02 -3.88 -14.10
N THR A 97 -2.99 -3.65 -15.01
CA THR A 97 -3.65 -2.34 -15.09
C THR A 97 -4.41 -2.04 -13.79
N LYS A 98 -4.37 -0.79 -13.36
CA LYS A 98 -4.99 -0.38 -12.09
C LYS A 98 -6.52 -0.48 -12.15
N LYS A 99 -7.09 -0.29 -13.35
CA LYS A 99 -8.51 -0.55 -13.59
C LYS A 99 -8.89 -2.01 -13.32
N ASN A 100 -8.05 -2.96 -13.75
CA ASN A 100 -8.25 -4.37 -13.44
C ASN A 100 -8.04 -4.69 -11.95
N GLN A 101 -7.02 -4.10 -11.31
CA GLN A 101 -6.77 -4.29 -9.88
C GLN A 101 -7.86 -3.65 -8.99
N GLY A 102 -8.56 -2.62 -9.48
CA GLY A 102 -9.77 -2.11 -8.83
C GLY A 102 -10.88 -3.17 -8.71
N LEU A 103 -10.97 -4.11 -9.69
CA LEU A 103 -11.88 -5.26 -9.61
C LEU A 103 -11.42 -6.26 -8.53
N ASP A 104 -10.11 -6.41 -8.31
CA ASP A 104 -9.58 -7.27 -7.25
C ASP A 104 -10.08 -6.79 -5.88
N ILE A 105 -10.03 -5.47 -5.65
CA ILE A 105 -10.50 -4.87 -4.38
C ILE A 105 -12.01 -5.04 -4.22
N ALA A 106 -12.79 -4.84 -5.29
CA ALA A 106 -14.22 -5.09 -5.26
C ALA A 106 -14.54 -6.55 -4.88
N GLY A 107 -13.83 -7.51 -5.48
CA GLY A 107 -14.01 -8.93 -5.18
C GLY A 107 -13.56 -9.32 -3.77
N VAL A 108 -12.52 -8.70 -3.20
CA VAL A 108 -12.14 -8.88 -1.79
C VAL A 108 -13.28 -8.42 -0.87
N LEU A 109 -13.87 -7.24 -1.12
CA LEU A 109 -15.00 -6.75 -0.33
C LEU A 109 -16.23 -7.68 -0.47
N ASP A 110 -16.50 -8.20 -1.66
CA ASP A 110 -17.60 -9.14 -1.89
C ASP A 110 -17.40 -10.45 -1.12
N ALA A 111 -16.19 -11.01 -1.15
CA ALA A 111 -15.84 -12.23 -0.40
C ALA A 111 -15.99 -12.03 1.11
N LEU A 112 -15.69 -10.84 1.60
CA LEU A 112 -15.84 -10.46 3.01
C LEU A 112 -17.27 -9.99 3.37
N LYS A 113 -18.20 -9.92 2.39
CA LYS A 113 -19.57 -9.43 2.55
C LYS A 113 -19.64 -7.99 3.07
N ILE A 114 -18.77 -7.15 2.54
CA ILE A 114 -18.68 -5.72 2.88
C ILE A 114 -19.23 -4.90 1.72
N ASP A 115 -20.31 -4.19 1.96
CA ASP A 115 -20.98 -3.38 0.93
C ASP A 115 -20.17 -2.14 0.55
N LYS A 116 -19.58 -1.47 1.55
CA LYS A 116 -18.79 -0.24 1.36
C LYS A 116 -17.71 -0.09 2.43
N ALA A 117 -16.66 0.63 2.08
CA ALA A 117 -15.52 0.88 2.97
C ALA A 117 -14.96 2.29 2.78
N ASP A 118 -14.28 2.80 3.78
CA ASP A 118 -13.29 3.85 3.60
C ASP A 118 -12.05 3.25 2.91
N VAL A 119 -11.35 4.05 2.11
CA VAL A 119 -10.19 3.59 1.34
C VAL A 119 -8.99 4.46 1.68
N VAL A 120 -7.90 3.87 2.13
CA VAL A 120 -6.64 4.55 2.44
C VAL A 120 -5.56 3.99 1.54
N THR A 121 -4.82 4.85 0.87
CA THR A 121 -3.93 4.42 -0.22
C THR A 121 -2.61 5.18 -0.22
N HIS A 122 -1.55 4.52 -0.66
CA HIS A 122 -0.22 5.10 -0.84
C HIS A 122 0.40 4.61 -2.16
N ASP A 123 1.08 5.50 -2.87
CA ASP A 123 1.85 5.21 -4.11
C ASP A 123 1.02 4.47 -5.17
N ILE A 124 1.42 3.29 -5.65
CA ILE A 124 0.63 2.45 -6.58
C ILE A 124 -0.77 2.16 -6.02
N GLY A 125 -0.89 2.04 -4.69
CA GLY A 125 -2.18 1.92 -4.02
C GLY A 125 -3.14 3.07 -4.33
N ASN A 126 -2.64 4.32 -4.56
CA ASN A 126 -3.48 5.44 -5.00
C ASN A 126 -4.11 5.16 -6.36
N MET A 127 -3.34 4.58 -7.25
CA MET A 127 -3.77 4.29 -8.63
C MET A 127 -4.83 3.19 -8.66
N VAL A 128 -4.63 2.13 -7.86
CA VAL A 128 -5.62 1.05 -7.66
C VAL A 128 -6.86 1.58 -6.94
N GLY A 129 -6.65 2.38 -5.89
CA GLY A 129 -7.73 3.01 -5.12
C GLY A 129 -8.58 3.93 -5.98
N TYR A 130 -7.97 4.82 -6.79
CA TYR A 130 -8.72 5.65 -7.74
C TYR A 130 -9.54 4.80 -8.72
N ALA A 131 -8.92 3.79 -9.31
CA ALA A 131 -9.60 2.90 -10.23
C ALA A 131 -10.79 2.16 -9.56
N PHE A 132 -10.64 1.75 -8.30
CA PHE A 132 -11.72 1.15 -7.53
C PHE A 132 -12.85 2.15 -7.27
N VAL A 133 -12.55 3.32 -6.67
CA VAL A 133 -13.59 4.28 -6.27
C VAL A 133 -14.27 4.94 -7.48
N ALA A 134 -13.58 5.08 -8.61
CA ALA A 134 -14.16 5.60 -9.84
C ALA A 134 -15.08 4.59 -10.54
N GLN A 135 -14.77 3.29 -10.47
CA GLN A 135 -15.64 2.23 -11.01
C GLN A 135 -16.83 1.94 -10.10
N TYR A 136 -16.65 2.05 -8.78
CA TYR A 136 -17.62 1.68 -7.76
C TYR A 136 -17.85 2.80 -6.73
N PRO A 137 -18.28 4.00 -7.15
CA PRO A 137 -18.39 5.15 -6.24
C PRO A 137 -19.35 4.91 -5.06
N ALA A 138 -20.34 4.03 -5.21
CA ALA A 138 -21.25 3.67 -4.12
C ALA A 138 -20.61 2.74 -3.07
N ARG A 139 -19.44 2.13 -3.39
CA ARG A 139 -18.71 1.20 -2.53
C ARG A 139 -17.65 1.90 -1.65
N ALA A 140 -17.38 3.19 -1.86
CA ALA A 140 -16.43 3.98 -1.09
C ALA A 140 -17.14 5.11 -0.35
N THR A 141 -16.88 5.23 0.95
CA THR A 141 -17.45 6.31 1.80
C THR A 141 -16.53 7.52 1.85
N ARG A 142 -15.22 7.29 1.93
CA ARG A 142 -14.14 8.30 1.94
C ARG A 142 -12.93 7.73 1.23
N TRP A 143 -12.06 8.62 0.77
CA TRP A 143 -10.77 8.22 0.21
C TRP A 143 -9.64 9.05 0.80
N VAL A 144 -8.62 8.39 1.33
CA VAL A 144 -7.32 8.99 1.70
C VAL A 144 -6.31 8.59 0.65
N VAL A 145 -5.65 9.57 0.04
CA VAL A 145 -4.70 9.38 -1.03
C VAL A 145 -3.37 10.03 -0.65
N MET A 146 -2.27 9.27 -0.69
CA MET A 146 -0.98 9.71 -0.15
C MET A 146 0.14 9.67 -1.19
N ASP A 147 0.76 10.81 -1.39
CA ASP A 147 2.09 11.09 -1.94
C ASP A 147 2.48 10.38 -3.26
N ALA A 148 1.54 10.17 -4.17
CA ALA A 148 1.83 9.73 -5.54
C ALA A 148 0.74 10.16 -6.52
N PRO A 149 1.12 10.47 -7.79
CA PRO A 149 0.20 10.97 -8.80
C PRO A 149 -0.67 9.85 -9.37
N LEU A 150 -1.66 10.22 -10.15
CA LEU A 150 -2.48 9.30 -10.92
C LEU A 150 -2.06 9.32 -12.40
N PRO A 151 -1.76 8.17 -13.04
CA PRO A 151 -1.43 8.12 -14.46
C PRO A 151 -2.44 8.86 -15.33
N GLY A 152 -1.95 9.78 -16.16
CA GLY A 152 -2.75 10.55 -17.11
C GLY A 152 -3.60 11.68 -16.53
N ILE A 153 -3.50 11.95 -15.23
CA ILE A 153 -4.20 13.02 -14.52
C ILE A 153 -3.20 14.13 -14.14
N GLY A 154 -3.66 15.37 -14.10
CA GLY A 154 -2.83 16.52 -13.71
C GLY A 154 -1.59 16.69 -14.57
N ASP A 155 -0.45 16.90 -13.94
CA ASP A 155 0.85 17.13 -14.60
C ASP A 155 1.60 15.82 -14.98
N TRP A 156 0.88 14.73 -15.16
CA TRP A 156 1.43 13.40 -15.45
C TRP A 156 2.49 13.40 -16.55
N ASP A 157 2.27 14.13 -17.65
CA ASP A 157 3.18 14.14 -18.78
C ASP A 157 4.57 14.73 -18.46
N ASN A 158 4.67 15.61 -17.48
CA ASN A 158 5.95 16.11 -16.96
C ASN A 158 6.54 15.15 -15.93
N ILE A 159 5.70 14.58 -15.06
CA ILE A 159 6.12 13.60 -14.04
C ILE A 159 6.84 12.42 -14.68
N VAL A 160 6.28 11.81 -15.73
CA VAL A 160 6.90 10.64 -16.39
C VAL A 160 8.22 10.95 -17.11
N ARG A 161 8.53 12.24 -17.33
CA ARG A 161 9.79 12.69 -17.92
C ARG A 161 10.85 13.04 -16.89
N ASP A 162 10.50 13.06 -15.60
CA ASP A 162 11.46 13.35 -14.52
C ASP A 162 12.53 12.23 -14.50
N PRO A 163 13.81 12.56 -14.68
CA PRO A 163 14.88 11.55 -14.72
C PRO A 163 15.02 10.78 -13.39
N ARG A 164 14.50 11.30 -12.28
CA ARG A 164 14.47 10.58 -10.99
C ARG A 164 13.52 9.39 -11.03
N LEU A 165 12.51 9.41 -11.92
CA LEU A 165 11.50 8.37 -12.10
C LEU A 165 11.84 7.39 -13.23
N TRP A 166 13.14 7.21 -13.54
CA TRP A 166 13.60 6.30 -14.59
C TRP A 166 13.09 4.86 -14.43
N HIS A 167 12.77 4.46 -13.21
CA HIS A 167 12.25 3.13 -12.88
C HIS A 167 10.88 2.84 -13.52
N PHE A 168 10.09 3.84 -13.88
CA PHE A 168 8.86 3.65 -14.64
C PHE A 168 9.09 2.97 -16.00
N ASN A 169 10.30 3.11 -16.54
CA ASN A 169 10.72 2.51 -17.81
C ASN A 169 11.77 1.39 -17.63
N PHE A 170 12.24 1.12 -16.42
CA PHE A 170 13.22 0.08 -16.12
C PHE A 170 12.51 -1.26 -15.91
N ARG A 171 12.32 -2.01 -17.00
CA ARG A 171 11.55 -3.26 -17.03
C ARG A 171 11.98 -4.16 -18.18
N GLY A 172 11.46 -5.38 -18.19
CA GLY A 172 11.73 -6.42 -19.17
C GLY A 172 12.85 -7.37 -18.75
N PRO A 173 13.10 -8.43 -19.53
CA PRO A 173 13.91 -9.59 -19.12
C PRO A 173 15.32 -9.23 -18.66
N ASP A 174 15.96 -8.26 -19.29
CA ASP A 174 17.33 -7.88 -18.92
C ASP A 174 17.35 -7.04 -17.62
N ALA A 175 16.34 -6.17 -17.40
CA ALA A 175 16.20 -5.45 -16.14
C ALA A 175 15.95 -6.43 -14.98
N GLU A 176 15.08 -7.42 -15.17
CA GLU A 176 14.83 -8.49 -14.19
C GLU A 176 16.11 -9.24 -13.84
N ARG A 177 16.90 -9.64 -14.85
CA ARG A 177 18.20 -10.31 -14.65
C ARG A 177 19.22 -9.45 -13.92
N LEU A 178 19.20 -8.12 -14.12
CA LEU A 178 20.08 -7.18 -13.42
C LEU A 178 19.70 -7.06 -11.94
N VAL A 179 18.42 -7.16 -11.60
CA VAL A 179 17.93 -7.04 -10.21
C VAL A 179 17.96 -8.38 -9.48
N ALA A 180 17.78 -9.50 -10.17
CA ALA A 180 17.75 -10.84 -9.56
C ALA A 180 18.95 -11.11 -8.63
N GLY A 181 18.67 -11.39 -7.35
CA GLY A 181 19.66 -11.54 -6.28
C GLY A 181 20.26 -10.21 -5.79
N ARG A 182 19.71 -9.08 -6.20
CA ARG A 182 20.11 -7.72 -5.81
C ARG A 182 18.92 -6.84 -5.46
N GLU A 183 17.79 -7.44 -5.12
CA GLU A 183 16.54 -6.77 -4.81
C GLU A 183 16.73 -5.74 -3.69
N ARG A 184 17.55 -6.07 -2.68
CA ARG A 184 17.92 -5.15 -1.62
C ARG A 184 18.61 -3.90 -2.16
N ILE A 185 19.56 -4.03 -3.09
CA ILE A 185 20.26 -2.89 -3.69
C ILE A 185 19.30 -2.04 -4.51
N TYR A 186 18.39 -2.69 -5.25
CA TYR A 186 17.40 -2.00 -6.05
C TYR A 186 16.40 -1.21 -5.20
N LEU A 187 15.88 -1.81 -4.12
CA LEU A 187 14.96 -1.14 -3.20
C LEU A 187 15.64 -0.06 -2.36
N ASP A 188 16.88 -0.27 -1.91
CA ASP A 188 17.64 0.73 -1.15
C ASP A 188 17.75 2.07 -1.88
N ARG A 189 17.79 2.07 -3.22
CA ARG A 189 17.77 3.29 -4.01
C ARG A 189 16.53 4.12 -3.71
N PHE A 190 15.33 3.51 -3.66
CA PHE A 190 14.08 4.21 -3.40
C PHE A 190 14.03 4.75 -1.97
N TYR A 191 14.41 3.93 -1.00
CA TYR A 191 14.46 4.35 0.40
C TYR A 191 15.47 5.47 0.64
N ASN A 192 16.60 5.48 -0.08
CA ASN A 192 17.63 6.51 0.07
C ASN A 192 17.28 7.82 -0.65
N GLU A 193 16.67 7.75 -1.84
CA GLU A 193 16.44 8.93 -2.67
C GLU A 193 15.10 9.62 -2.41
N PHE A 194 14.08 8.88 -1.97
CA PHE A 194 12.75 9.44 -1.76
C PHE A 194 12.38 9.68 -0.29
N SER A 195 13.23 9.32 0.67
CA SER A 195 13.05 9.68 2.07
C SER A 195 13.58 11.10 2.36
N ALA A 196 12.94 11.78 3.28
CA ALA A 196 13.52 12.96 3.94
C ALA A 196 14.64 12.54 4.91
N ASN A 197 14.47 11.39 5.57
CA ASN A 197 15.44 10.76 6.44
C ASN A 197 15.55 9.26 6.14
N PRO A 198 16.50 8.81 5.29
CA PRO A 198 16.65 7.39 4.96
C PRO A 198 16.88 6.45 6.15
N ALA A 199 17.35 6.99 7.29
CA ALA A 199 17.56 6.18 8.50
C ALA A 199 16.26 5.77 9.21
N SER A 200 15.13 6.39 8.87
CA SER A 200 13.81 6.01 9.39
C SER A 200 13.37 4.62 8.91
N ILE A 201 13.86 4.19 7.75
CA ILE A 201 13.66 2.83 7.24
C ILE A 201 14.89 2.02 7.59
N ASP A 202 14.84 1.31 8.70
CA ASP A 202 15.98 0.58 9.25
C ASP A 202 16.40 -0.63 8.38
N ALA A 203 17.56 -1.20 8.71
CA ALA A 203 18.11 -2.32 7.94
C ALA A 203 17.21 -3.57 7.97
N ALA A 204 16.50 -3.80 9.08
CA ALA A 204 15.63 -4.96 9.22
C ALA A 204 14.37 -4.81 8.37
N THR A 205 13.75 -3.64 8.35
CA THR A 205 12.61 -3.29 7.49
C THR A 205 12.97 -3.43 6.01
N ARG A 206 14.12 -2.87 5.60
CA ARG A 206 14.60 -2.98 4.22
C ARG A 206 14.89 -4.42 3.81
N GLU A 207 15.44 -5.24 4.70
CA GLU A 207 15.68 -6.66 4.43
C GLU A 207 14.37 -7.45 4.32
N HIS A 208 13.39 -7.13 5.17
CA HIS A 208 12.06 -7.72 5.11
C HIS A 208 11.41 -7.51 3.73
N TYR A 209 11.34 -6.27 3.25
CA TYR A 209 10.78 -6.00 1.92
C TYR A 209 11.62 -6.61 0.81
N ALA A 210 12.95 -6.53 0.89
CA ALA A 210 13.82 -7.17 -0.11
C ALA A 210 13.59 -8.68 -0.23
N ALA A 211 13.36 -9.36 0.90
CA ALA A 211 13.04 -10.79 0.90
C ALA A 211 11.68 -11.10 0.22
N LEU A 212 10.69 -10.23 0.37
CA LEU A 212 9.40 -10.36 -0.32
C LEU A 212 9.54 -10.13 -1.84
N TYR A 213 10.33 -9.14 -2.24
CA TYR A 213 10.60 -8.86 -3.66
C TYR A 213 11.57 -9.88 -4.32
N ALA A 214 12.32 -10.66 -3.52
CA ALA A 214 13.15 -11.76 -4.00
C ALA A 214 12.38 -13.08 -4.23
N ARG A 215 11.08 -13.12 -3.93
CA ARG A 215 10.25 -14.28 -4.22
C ARG A 215 10.14 -14.52 -5.73
N PRO A 216 9.94 -15.77 -6.16
CA PRO A 216 9.75 -16.07 -7.58
C PRO A 216 8.70 -15.17 -8.23
N HIS A 217 9.00 -14.59 -9.38
CA HIS A 217 8.18 -13.64 -10.16
C HIS A 217 7.97 -12.24 -9.54
N ALA A 218 8.28 -12.01 -8.27
CA ALA A 218 7.94 -10.74 -7.59
C ALA A 218 8.52 -9.49 -8.28
N ILE A 219 9.77 -9.53 -8.76
CA ILE A 219 10.38 -8.41 -9.52
C ILE A 219 9.73 -8.24 -10.90
N HIS A 220 9.41 -9.34 -11.59
CA HIS A 220 8.67 -9.28 -12.86
C HIS A 220 7.35 -8.54 -12.67
N ASP A 221 6.55 -8.98 -11.70
CA ASP A 221 5.23 -8.42 -11.44
C ASP A 221 5.30 -6.96 -10.97
N ALA A 222 6.30 -6.63 -10.16
CA ALA A 222 6.56 -5.26 -9.75
C ALA A 222 6.88 -4.35 -10.95
N PHE A 223 7.61 -4.86 -11.94
CA PHE A 223 7.87 -4.12 -13.19
C PHE A 223 6.63 -4.03 -14.08
N GLU A 224 5.76 -5.04 -14.09
CA GLU A 224 4.48 -4.99 -14.79
C GLU A 224 3.52 -3.95 -14.19
N GLN A 225 3.63 -3.63 -12.89
CA GLN A 225 2.92 -2.49 -12.29
C GLN A 225 3.24 -1.18 -13.02
N PHE A 226 4.52 -0.90 -13.28
CA PHE A 226 4.95 0.28 -14.03
C PHE A 226 4.67 0.14 -15.53
N GLY A 227 4.79 -1.08 -16.07
CA GLY A 227 4.48 -1.39 -17.46
C GLY A 227 3.07 -1.02 -17.88
N ALA A 228 2.13 -1.05 -16.94
CA ALA A 228 0.73 -0.73 -17.15
C ALA A 228 0.43 0.79 -17.24
N PHE A 229 1.33 1.68 -16.83
CA PHE A 229 1.04 3.12 -16.66
C PHE A 229 0.51 3.82 -17.91
N ALA A 230 0.97 3.42 -19.10
CA ALA A 230 0.45 3.98 -20.35
C ALA A 230 -1.04 3.64 -20.56
N GLN A 231 -1.44 2.40 -20.26
CA GLN A 231 -2.83 1.98 -20.32
C GLN A 231 -3.63 2.60 -19.17
N ASP A 232 -3.06 2.66 -17.95
CA ASP A 232 -3.69 3.28 -16.80
C ASP A 232 -4.03 4.75 -17.05
N ALA A 233 -3.15 5.48 -17.77
CA ALA A 233 -3.43 6.86 -18.15
C ALA A 233 -4.64 7.00 -19.09
N LEU A 234 -4.84 6.05 -20.00
CA LEU A 234 -6.03 6.02 -20.86
C LEU A 234 -7.27 5.64 -20.06
N ASP A 235 -7.17 4.62 -19.21
CA ASP A 235 -8.24 4.13 -18.36
C ASP A 235 -8.72 5.21 -17.37
N ASN A 236 -7.81 5.94 -16.74
CA ASN A 236 -8.15 7.02 -15.81
C ASN A 236 -8.87 8.18 -16.50
N LYS A 237 -8.43 8.58 -17.70
CA LYS A 237 -9.13 9.59 -18.51
C LYS A 237 -10.52 9.12 -18.90
N GLU A 238 -10.69 7.85 -19.26
CA GLU A 238 -11.98 7.26 -19.56
C GLU A 238 -12.91 7.23 -18.34
N LEU A 239 -12.41 6.79 -17.18
CA LEU A 239 -13.16 6.75 -15.92
C LEU A 239 -13.64 8.15 -15.52
N LEU A 240 -12.75 9.15 -15.59
CA LEU A 240 -13.09 10.54 -15.31
C LEU A 240 -14.14 11.09 -16.30
N ALA A 241 -13.99 10.82 -17.59
CA ALA A 241 -14.91 11.28 -18.62
C ALA A 241 -16.32 10.68 -18.47
N LYS A 242 -16.40 9.40 -18.08
CA LYS A 242 -17.67 8.68 -17.90
C LYS A 242 -18.35 8.96 -16.57
N GLY A 243 -17.58 8.94 -15.47
CA GLY A 243 -18.10 9.05 -14.10
C GLY A 243 -18.12 10.46 -13.54
N GLY A 244 -17.37 11.38 -14.17
CA GLY A 244 -17.14 12.71 -13.60
C GLY A 244 -16.19 12.65 -12.39
N LYS A 245 -16.08 13.79 -11.71
CA LYS A 245 -15.29 13.88 -10.48
C LYS A 245 -15.97 13.16 -9.32
N LEU A 246 -15.18 12.53 -8.49
CA LEU A 246 -15.61 11.90 -7.25
C LEU A 246 -16.26 12.92 -6.32
N THR A 247 -17.36 12.55 -5.69
CA THR A 247 -18.14 13.43 -4.79
C THR A 247 -17.98 13.08 -3.31
N MET A 248 -17.46 11.87 -2.99
CA MET A 248 -17.14 11.52 -1.61
C MET A 248 -16.04 12.44 -1.05
N PRO A 249 -15.95 12.60 0.28
CA PRO A 249 -14.83 13.30 0.90
C PRO A 249 -13.50 12.63 0.57
N VAL A 250 -12.49 13.44 0.23
CA VAL A 250 -11.13 12.99 -0.05
C VAL A 250 -10.13 13.76 0.81
N LEU A 251 -9.21 13.04 1.47
CA LEU A 251 -8.04 13.61 2.12
C LEU A 251 -6.82 13.31 1.24
N ALA A 252 -6.20 14.36 0.71
CA ALA A 252 -4.96 14.27 -0.06
C ALA A 252 -3.78 14.66 0.82
N ILE A 253 -2.92 13.70 1.13
CA ILE A 253 -1.74 13.89 1.99
C ILE A 253 -0.50 13.89 1.12
N GLY A 254 0.26 14.98 1.16
CA GLY A 254 1.59 15.07 0.55
C GLY A 254 2.67 15.11 1.63
N ALA A 255 3.80 14.48 1.36
CA ALA A 255 4.99 14.58 2.18
C ALA A 255 5.75 15.89 1.89
N GLU A 256 6.25 16.57 2.92
CA GLU A 256 6.89 17.90 2.77
C GLU A 256 8.03 17.91 1.75
N LYS A 257 8.82 16.83 1.68
CA LYS A 257 9.99 16.70 0.79
C LYS A 257 9.68 15.95 -0.50
N SER A 258 8.38 15.69 -0.81
CA SER A 258 7.90 15.04 -2.01
C SER A 258 6.78 15.88 -2.66
N PHE A 259 5.56 15.39 -2.75
CA PHE A 259 4.45 16.11 -3.38
C PHE A 259 3.97 17.34 -2.58
N GLY A 260 4.09 17.33 -1.26
CA GLY A 260 3.67 18.44 -0.41
C GLY A 260 2.22 18.90 -0.70
N PRO A 261 1.99 20.22 -0.85
CA PRO A 261 0.66 20.73 -1.15
C PRO A 261 0.15 20.39 -2.56
N LEU A 262 1.03 20.06 -3.51
CA LEU A 262 0.67 19.69 -4.88
C LEU A 262 -0.19 18.43 -4.93
N MET A 263 -0.08 17.55 -3.92
CA MET A 263 -0.92 16.36 -3.84
C MET A 263 -2.42 16.69 -3.86
N ALA A 264 -2.84 17.71 -3.10
CA ALA A 264 -4.23 18.14 -3.09
C ALA A 264 -4.64 18.81 -4.42
N ASP A 265 -3.75 19.57 -5.04
CA ASP A 265 -4.02 20.22 -6.32
C ASP A 265 -4.22 19.18 -7.42
N ASP A 266 -3.41 18.14 -7.43
CA ASP A 266 -3.51 17.04 -8.40
C ASP A 266 -4.82 16.25 -8.23
N ILE A 267 -5.20 15.94 -6.99
CA ILE A 267 -6.45 15.21 -6.72
C ILE A 267 -7.71 16.02 -7.04
N ARG A 268 -7.65 17.34 -7.01
CA ARG A 268 -8.77 18.19 -7.46
C ARG A 268 -9.14 18.05 -8.94
N PHE A 269 -8.26 17.45 -9.75
CA PHE A 269 -8.63 17.08 -11.13
C PHE A 269 -9.70 15.97 -11.16
N VAL A 270 -9.71 15.06 -10.17
CA VAL A 270 -10.57 13.87 -10.13
C VAL A 270 -11.62 13.87 -9.01
N ALA A 271 -11.55 14.80 -8.06
CA ALA A 271 -12.49 14.91 -6.94
C ALA A 271 -12.91 16.35 -6.66
N VAL A 272 -14.11 16.55 -6.09
CA VAL A 272 -14.64 17.90 -5.75
C VAL A 272 -14.43 18.27 -4.28
N ASN A 273 -14.52 17.30 -3.37
CA ASN A 273 -14.45 17.50 -1.92
C ASN A 273 -13.07 17.11 -1.39
N VAL A 274 -12.02 17.88 -1.72
CA VAL A 274 -10.63 17.57 -1.38
C VAL A 274 -10.13 18.44 -0.23
N THR A 275 -9.77 17.80 0.88
CA THR A 275 -9.00 18.40 1.97
C THR A 275 -7.52 18.04 1.74
N GLY A 276 -6.63 19.04 1.74
CA GLY A 276 -5.19 18.83 1.66
C GLY A 276 -4.56 18.76 3.04
N ALA A 277 -3.55 17.92 3.20
CA ALA A 277 -2.66 17.89 4.36
C ALA A 277 -1.21 17.69 3.90
N VAL A 278 -0.27 18.21 4.67
CA VAL A 278 1.17 18.00 4.45
C VAL A 278 1.78 17.45 5.72
N ILE A 279 2.51 16.34 5.61
CA ILE A 279 3.25 15.76 6.72
C ILE A 279 4.65 16.36 6.72
N ALA A 280 4.95 17.12 7.78
CA ALA A 280 6.25 17.77 7.95
C ALA A 280 7.37 16.74 8.20
N ASN A 281 8.58 17.08 7.76
CA ASN A 281 9.79 16.24 7.93
C ASN A 281 9.66 14.82 7.36
N SER A 282 8.80 14.60 6.35
CA SER A 282 8.68 13.34 5.64
C SER A 282 9.04 13.48 4.16
N GLY A 283 9.58 12.42 3.61
CA GLY A 283 9.61 12.12 2.19
C GLY A 283 8.46 11.19 1.83
N HIS A 284 8.65 10.43 0.75
CA HIS A 284 7.62 9.54 0.18
C HIS A 284 7.09 8.48 1.16
N TRP A 285 7.90 8.02 2.11
CA TRP A 285 7.62 6.91 3.02
C TRP A 285 6.98 7.41 4.33
N LEU A 286 5.78 8.02 4.22
CA LEU A 286 5.15 8.74 5.32
C LEU A 286 4.91 7.87 6.55
N MET A 287 4.57 6.59 6.37
CA MET A 287 4.28 5.66 7.47
C MET A 287 5.56 5.26 8.22
N GLU A 288 6.71 5.20 7.53
CA GLU A 288 8.01 4.85 8.09
C GLU A 288 8.73 6.07 8.67
N GLU A 289 8.56 7.24 8.04
CA GLU A 289 9.27 8.46 8.43
C GLU A 289 8.53 9.26 9.51
N GLN A 290 7.21 9.34 9.44
CA GLN A 290 6.38 10.12 10.36
C GLN A 290 5.07 9.38 10.70
N PRO A 291 5.13 8.16 11.28
CA PRO A 291 3.95 7.32 11.53
C PRO A 291 2.91 8.05 12.38
N ASP A 292 3.29 8.67 13.49
CA ASP A 292 2.36 9.31 14.43
C ASP A 292 1.57 10.44 13.77
N ALA A 293 2.25 11.32 13.02
CA ALA A 293 1.60 12.43 12.32
C ALA A 293 0.68 11.95 11.20
N THR A 294 1.12 10.93 10.47
CA THR A 294 0.35 10.33 9.37
C THR A 294 -0.90 9.63 9.90
N ILE A 295 -0.76 8.81 10.95
CA ILE A 295 -1.87 8.13 11.62
C ILE A 295 -2.87 9.15 12.18
N ALA A 296 -2.39 10.21 12.85
CA ALA A 296 -3.26 11.26 13.39
C ALA A 296 -4.08 11.95 12.30
N ALA A 297 -3.46 12.28 11.15
CA ALA A 297 -4.15 12.91 10.03
C ALA A 297 -5.22 12.01 9.43
N ILE A 298 -4.91 10.73 9.23
CA ILE A 298 -5.85 9.73 8.69
C ILE A 298 -7.01 9.52 9.66
N SER A 299 -6.73 9.23 10.95
CA SER A 299 -7.75 8.97 11.97
C SER A 299 -8.70 10.15 12.14
N ALA A 300 -8.16 11.37 12.25
CA ALA A 300 -8.99 12.58 12.35
C ALA A 300 -9.90 12.82 11.14
N PHE A 301 -9.53 12.32 9.96
CA PHE A 301 -10.37 12.41 8.77
C PHE A 301 -11.46 11.32 8.76
N LEU A 302 -11.12 10.10 9.17
CA LEU A 302 -12.07 8.98 9.20
C LEU A 302 -13.12 9.12 10.33
N GLU A 303 -12.80 9.82 11.43
CA GLU A 303 -13.73 10.11 12.53
C GLU A 303 -14.81 11.18 12.19
N LYS A 304 -14.61 11.97 11.14
CA LYS A 304 -15.57 13.00 10.75
C LYS A 304 -16.86 12.36 10.22
N ASN A 305 -17.99 12.64 10.91
CA ASN A 305 -19.34 12.24 10.50
C ASN A 305 -19.82 12.94 9.22
#